data_52852f643c38dae877d642c2e74075fa
#
_entry.id   52852f643c38dae877d642c2e74075fa
#
_cell.length_a   1.000
_cell.length_b   1.000
_cell.length_c   1.000
_cell.angle_alpha   90.00
_cell.angle_beta   90.00
_cell.angle_gamma   90.00
#
_symmetry.space_group_name_H-M   'P 1'
#
loop_
_entity.id
_entity.type
_entity.pdbx_description
1 polymer ?
#
loop_
_entity_poly.entity_id
_entity_poly.type
_entity_poly.pdbx_seq_one_letter_code
_entity_poly.pdbx_strand_id
1 'polypeptide(L)'
;MTWPMVIRRWIAAVLLSVAAVLAWRGGSGAQSVGRILPGLDAGTIGRLTVTSRGASSVFEADGLAWRQVEPYPCVADALAIRDALDVAAALPAYQSFPSDAVDRASLGLAEPSASLEVRGAGGSTTIVLGRRAPAGRAWVEVDGRVFSTDDALHALVASGDPRRWRDPALFERLSPDIDRITLRRGDASMVLERSGQRWSMREPIATRADAEAVGRWIDSLGRVRADAWVADLAPTGADLARFGLDAPGGSVTIATTARSLRDGQLASTTAEQVVEWGSVVERGTGLRVARRVGVPVVVSLDERALAAMDPAPESLIDGRMLDVPTSSIKSIAIDGPSGRCTVERREGRWFLVDAAHPEGTPARDPAVASLLVALTESRASALNEQGVPAGLTPTTVSVVGFDGATLGTLSIVREGTSGRFGVACGDGLLRVYSERTLLPLDPAQFVR
;
A
#
# COMPACT_ATOMS: atom_id res chain seq x y z
N MET A 1 80.28 25.59 10.46
CA MET A 1 79.70 24.37 9.86
C MET A 1 78.45 24.76 9.10
N THR A 2 78.57 25.08 7.81
CA THR A 2 77.43 25.52 6.97
C THR A 2 76.83 24.28 6.27
N TRP A 3 75.61 23.92 6.70
CA TRP A 3 74.91 22.85 6.05
C TRP A 3 74.60 23.19 4.58
N PRO A 4 74.74 22.25 3.63
CA PRO A 4 74.50 22.49 2.23
C PRO A 4 73.00 22.91 2.01
N MET A 5 72.81 23.84 1.08
CA MET A 5 71.50 24.47 0.76
C MET A 5 70.34 23.50 0.49
N VAL A 6 70.68 22.28 0.07
CA VAL A 6 69.71 21.22 -0.17
C VAL A 6 69.06 20.69 1.13
N ILE A 7 69.83 20.52 2.21
CA ILE A 7 69.37 20.04 3.52
C ILE A 7 68.44 21.09 4.15
N ARG A 8 68.70 22.37 4.01
CA ARG A 8 67.83 23.46 4.50
C ARG A 8 66.49 23.45 3.80
N ARG A 9 66.45 23.15 2.49
CA ARG A 9 65.17 23.06 1.72
C ARG A 9 64.34 21.83 2.13
N TRP A 10 64.98 20.70 2.42
CA TRP A 10 64.26 19.50 2.91
C TRP A 10 63.76 19.70 4.33
N ILE A 11 64.48 20.35 5.21
CA ILE A 11 64.00 20.69 6.58
C ILE A 11 62.84 21.65 6.52
N ALA A 12 62.89 22.67 5.67
CA ALA A 12 61.76 23.60 5.46
C ALA A 12 60.51 22.90 4.88
N ALA A 13 60.70 21.96 3.91
CA ALA A 13 59.59 21.19 3.36
C ALA A 13 58.96 20.23 4.40
N VAL A 14 59.78 19.59 5.22
CA VAL A 14 59.27 18.70 6.32
C VAL A 14 58.54 19.53 7.38
N LEU A 15 59.06 20.69 7.76
CA LEU A 15 58.41 21.59 8.73
C LEU A 15 57.09 22.17 8.18
N LEU A 16 57.04 22.49 6.89
CA LEU A 16 55.78 22.90 6.22
C LEU A 16 54.78 21.75 6.14
N SER A 17 55.24 20.54 5.86
CA SER A 17 54.38 19.33 5.84
C SER A 17 53.85 19.01 7.24
N VAL A 18 54.69 19.08 8.28
CA VAL A 18 54.29 18.90 9.70
C VAL A 18 53.33 20.01 10.13
N ALA A 19 53.60 21.26 9.76
CA ALA A 19 52.66 22.36 10.02
C ALA A 19 51.33 22.22 9.29
N ALA A 20 51.33 21.73 8.04
CA ALA A 20 50.11 21.40 7.28
C ALA A 20 49.33 20.22 7.90
N VAL A 21 50.03 19.18 8.37
CA VAL A 21 49.41 18.04 9.10
C VAL A 21 48.88 18.47 10.47
N LEU A 22 49.62 19.33 11.18
CA LEU A 22 49.14 19.90 12.44
C LEU A 22 48.00 20.89 12.24
N ALA A 23 47.99 21.69 11.18
CA ALA A 23 46.87 22.53 10.78
C ALA A 23 45.69 21.70 10.31
N TRP A 24 45.92 20.57 9.65
CA TRP A 24 44.86 19.63 9.23
C TRP A 24 44.34 18.81 10.42
N ARG A 25 45.18 18.42 11.38
CA ARG A 25 44.75 17.83 12.65
C ARG A 25 44.23 18.83 13.68
N GLY A 26 44.67 20.09 13.62
CA GLY A 26 44.13 21.22 14.39
C GLY A 26 42.89 21.87 13.76
N GLY A 27 42.47 21.43 12.57
CA GLY A 27 41.12 21.55 12.03
C GLY A 27 40.15 20.70 12.82
N SER A 28 40.31 20.68 14.12
CA SER A 28 39.36 20.22 15.12
C SER A 28 38.02 20.84 14.81
N GLY A 29 37.02 20.05 14.71
CA GLY A 29 35.66 20.50 14.64
C GLY A 29 35.47 21.62 15.64
N ALA A 30 35.16 22.83 15.15
CA ALA A 30 34.83 23.93 16.01
C ALA A 30 33.72 23.44 16.94
N GLN A 31 34.00 23.41 18.24
CA GLN A 31 33.01 22.98 19.23
C GLN A 31 31.81 23.89 19.09
N SER A 32 30.62 23.35 18.97
CA SER A 32 29.38 24.12 18.94
C SER A 32 29.20 24.83 20.27
N VAL A 33 28.87 26.11 20.24
CA VAL A 33 28.58 26.92 21.43
C VAL A 33 27.21 26.53 22.03
N GLY A 34 26.41 25.76 21.28
CA GLY A 34 25.07 25.35 21.67
C GLY A 34 24.20 25.02 20.44
N ARG A 35 22.92 24.94 20.64
CA ARG A 35 21.93 24.87 19.56
C ARG A 35 21.42 26.24 19.18
N ILE A 36 21.09 26.47 17.92
CA ILE A 36 20.49 27.71 17.43
C ILE A 36 19.08 27.89 18.02
N LEU A 37 18.31 26.80 18.06
CA LEU A 37 16.92 26.75 18.54
C LEU A 37 16.77 25.75 19.70
N PRO A 38 17.29 26.08 20.90
CA PRO A 38 17.30 25.11 22.02
C PRO A 38 15.90 24.78 22.55
N GLY A 39 14.88 25.60 22.25
CA GLY A 39 13.49 25.41 22.67
C GLY A 39 12.58 24.82 21.59
N LEU A 40 13.11 24.50 20.40
CA LEU A 40 12.30 23.92 19.35
C LEU A 40 12.07 22.41 19.63
N ASP A 41 10.82 22.07 19.89
CA ASP A 41 10.37 20.67 19.99
C ASP A 41 9.61 20.29 18.72
N ALA A 42 10.23 19.46 17.88
CA ALA A 42 9.66 18.97 16.64
C ALA A 42 8.27 18.32 16.80
N GLY A 43 8.02 17.71 17.97
CA GLY A 43 6.73 17.06 18.28
C GLY A 43 5.57 18.02 18.53
N THR A 44 5.85 19.31 18.78
CA THR A 44 4.82 20.33 19.06
C THR A 44 4.52 21.22 17.87
N ILE A 45 5.21 21.01 16.74
CA ILE A 45 5.01 21.80 15.52
C ILE A 45 3.76 21.31 14.81
N GLY A 46 2.79 22.22 14.61
CA GLY A 46 1.53 21.96 13.91
C GLY A 46 1.50 22.49 12.47
N ARG A 47 2.41 23.43 12.11
CA ARG A 47 2.47 24.00 10.76
C ARG A 47 3.91 24.26 10.35
N LEU A 48 4.21 23.92 9.11
CA LEU A 48 5.51 24.08 8.48
C LEU A 48 5.32 24.78 7.14
N THR A 49 6.06 25.89 6.91
CA THR A 49 6.14 26.54 5.60
C THR A 49 7.56 26.41 5.07
N VAL A 50 7.71 25.85 3.90
CA VAL A 50 8.98 25.73 3.19
C VAL A 50 8.93 26.62 1.96
N THR A 51 9.81 27.62 1.91
CA THR A 51 9.98 28.46 0.73
C THR A 51 11.33 28.16 0.11
N SER A 52 11.36 27.83 -1.17
CA SER A 52 12.60 27.56 -1.90
C SER A 52 12.46 28.02 -3.36
N ARG A 53 13.45 28.75 -3.86
CA ARG A 53 13.48 29.29 -5.23
C ARG A 53 12.20 30.06 -5.61
N GLY A 54 11.61 30.78 -4.68
CA GLY A 54 10.39 31.57 -4.91
C GLY A 54 9.08 30.78 -4.87
N ALA A 55 9.13 29.45 -4.71
CA ALA A 55 7.95 28.61 -4.49
C ALA A 55 7.78 28.34 -2.99
N SER A 56 6.54 28.41 -2.52
CA SER A 56 6.18 28.12 -1.13
C SER A 56 5.28 26.90 -1.06
N SER A 57 5.52 26.05 -0.06
CA SER A 57 4.66 24.93 0.29
C SER A 57 4.32 25.01 1.78
N VAL A 58 3.06 24.83 2.09
CA VAL A 58 2.54 24.88 3.46
C VAL A 58 2.02 23.51 3.85
N PHE A 59 2.44 23.04 5.00
CA PHE A 59 2.08 21.74 5.56
C PHE A 59 1.44 21.94 6.93
N GLU A 60 0.40 21.15 7.21
CA GLU A 60 -0.29 21.14 8.50
C GLU A 60 -0.32 19.71 9.05
N ALA A 61 -0.12 19.61 10.37
CA ALA A 61 -0.21 18.33 11.08
C ALA A 61 -1.67 17.94 11.29
N ASP A 62 -1.97 16.67 11.02
CA ASP A 62 -3.25 16.03 11.30
C ASP A 62 -2.98 14.75 12.12
N GLY A 63 -2.88 14.92 13.43
CA GLY A 63 -2.41 13.89 14.34
C GLY A 63 -0.95 13.49 14.07
N LEU A 64 -0.72 12.23 13.63
CA LEU A 64 0.61 11.74 13.25
C LEU A 64 0.90 11.92 11.74
N ALA A 65 -0.10 12.33 10.96
CA ALA A 65 0.03 12.59 9.55
C ALA A 65 0.32 14.07 9.28
N TRP A 66 0.82 14.35 8.08
CA TRP A 66 1.01 15.70 7.58
C TRP A 66 0.32 15.86 6.24
N ARG A 67 -0.31 17.01 6.02
CA ARG A 67 -0.95 17.34 4.76
C ARG A 67 -0.35 18.63 4.21
N GLN A 68 -0.02 18.61 2.93
CA GLN A 68 0.22 19.85 2.21
C GLN A 68 -1.13 20.55 2.01
N VAL A 69 -1.22 21.85 2.32
CA VAL A 69 -2.43 22.66 2.10
C VAL A 69 -2.23 23.67 0.97
N GLU A 70 -0.99 24.10 0.73
CA GLU A 70 -0.60 24.97 -0.37
C GLU A 70 0.61 24.37 -1.10
N PRO A 71 0.70 24.49 -2.44
CA PRO A 71 -0.21 25.19 -3.37
C PRO A 71 -1.51 24.41 -3.67
N TYR A 72 -1.66 23.18 -3.27
CA TYR A 72 -2.85 22.36 -3.38
C TYR A 72 -2.83 21.24 -2.31
N PRO A 73 -4.00 20.73 -1.90
CA PRO A 73 -4.07 19.71 -0.86
C PRO A 73 -3.58 18.35 -1.36
N CYS A 74 -2.64 17.75 -0.63
CA CYS A 74 -2.22 16.36 -0.81
C CYS A 74 -1.62 15.82 0.48
N VAL A 75 -1.44 14.50 0.57
CA VAL A 75 -0.71 13.89 1.68
C VAL A 75 0.77 14.24 1.58
N ALA A 76 1.35 14.63 2.69
CA ALA A 76 2.77 14.93 2.78
C ALA A 76 3.55 13.73 3.36
N ASP A 77 4.82 13.63 2.98
CA ASP A 77 5.74 12.66 3.57
C ASP A 77 6.10 13.09 5.01
N ALA A 78 5.43 12.45 5.97
CA ALA A 78 5.61 12.74 7.38
C ALA A 78 7.05 12.47 7.87
N LEU A 79 7.76 11.52 7.24
CA LEU A 79 9.16 11.24 7.59
C LEU A 79 10.08 12.35 7.10
N ALA A 80 9.91 12.80 5.86
CA ALA A 80 10.69 13.91 5.30
C ALA A 80 10.48 15.20 6.11
N ILE A 81 9.24 15.48 6.52
CA ILE A 81 8.92 16.65 7.38
C ILE A 81 9.56 16.49 8.75
N ARG A 82 9.44 15.33 9.38
CA ARG A 82 10.04 15.07 10.68
C ARG A 82 11.56 15.21 10.65
N ASP A 83 12.21 14.63 9.64
CA ASP A 83 13.67 14.76 9.47
C ASP A 83 14.10 16.23 9.39
N ALA A 84 13.36 17.06 8.65
CA ALA A 84 13.67 18.50 8.56
C ALA A 84 13.48 19.23 9.88
N LEU A 85 12.43 18.90 10.63
CA LEU A 85 12.17 19.49 11.95
C LEU A 85 13.21 19.03 12.97
N ASP A 86 13.59 17.77 12.98
CA ASP A 86 14.62 17.21 13.87
C ASP A 86 15.99 17.83 13.58
N VAL A 87 16.35 17.99 12.30
CA VAL A 87 17.59 18.70 11.90
C VAL A 87 17.52 20.15 12.30
N ALA A 88 16.39 20.86 12.10
CA ALA A 88 16.24 22.24 12.50
C ALA A 88 16.40 22.41 14.02
N ALA A 89 15.81 21.53 14.83
CA ALA A 89 15.92 21.53 16.28
C ALA A 89 17.34 21.20 16.78
N ALA A 90 18.10 20.41 16.02
CA ALA A 90 19.45 20.00 16.36
C ALA A 90 20.55 20.92 15.84
N LEU A 91 20.23 21.96 15.03
CA LEU A 91 21.22 22.84 14.39
C LEU A 91 22.24 23.40 15.39
N PRO A 92 23.56 23.11 15.22
CA PRO A 92 24.59 23.63 16.09
C PRO A 92 24.93 25.07 15.75
N ALA A 93 25.16 25.90 16.78
CA ALA A 93 25.72 27.23 16.64
C ALA A 93 27.24 27.17 16.83
N TYR A 94 28.01 27.45 15.80
CA TYR A 94 29.47 27.54 15.92
C TYR A 94 29.93 28.99 16.15
N GLN A 95 29.29 29.94 15.48
CA GLN A 95 29.49 31.37 15.61
C GLN A 95 28.15 32.07 15.54
N SER A 96 28.03 33.22 16.20
CA SER A 96 26.80 34.01 16.21
C SER A 96 27.14 35.49 16.12
N PHE A 97 26.44 36.22 15.26
CA PHE A 97 26.60 37.64 15.02
C PHE A 97 25.22 38.31 14.99
N PRO A 98 25.10 39.58 15.45
CA PRO A 98 23.94 40.39 15.13
C PRO A 98 23.79 40.56 13.61
N SER A 99 22.57 40.55 13.08
CA SER A 99 22.31 40.59 11.63
C SER A 99 22.79 41.90 10.97
N ASP A 100 22.81 43.01 11.74
CA ASP A 100 23.31 44.32 11.33
C ASP A 100 24.85 44.43 11.35
N ALA A 101 25.54 43.49 11.99
CA ALA A 101 26.99 43.47 12.11
C ALA A 101 27.69 42.69 10.98
N VAL A 102 26.93 42.10 10.04
CA VAL A 102 27.45 41.27 8.94
C VAL A 102 26.96 41.74 7.57
N ASP A 103 27.76 41.51 6.55
CA ASP A 103 27.34 41.71 5.16
C ASP A 103 26.43 40.54 4.73
N ARG A 104 25.12 40.76 4.83
CA ARG A 104 24.07 39.76 4.48
C ARG A 104 24.16 39.31 3.04
N ALA A 105 24.59 40.16 2.10
CA ALA A 105 24.73 39.82 0.69
C ALA A 105 25.84 38.79 0.47
N SER A 106 27.00 38.97 1.11
CA SER A 106 28.12 38.04 1.03
C SER A 106 27.79 36.68 1.62
N LEU A 107 26.90 36.60 2.61
CA LEU A 107 26.44 35.36 3.24
C LEU A 107 25.22 34.77 2.56
N GLY A 108 24.68 35.37 1.49
CA GLY A 108 23.51 34.89 0.75
C GLY A 108 22.21 35.04 1.51
N LEU A 109 22.15 35.92 2.51
CA LEU A 109 20.98 36.19 3.37
C LEU A 109 20.15 37.37 2.87
N ALA A 110 20.66 38.19 1.94
CA ALA A 110 19.89 39.25 1.29
C ALA A 110 18.90 38.65 0.25
N GLU A 111 19.35 37.60 -0.47
CA GLU A 111 18.54 36.83 -1.39
C GLU A 111 18.66 35.33 -0.99
N PRO A 112 17.90 34.89 0.01
CA PRO A 112 18.06 33.54 0.54
C PRO A 112 17.64 32.46 -0.45
N SER A 113 18.38 31.36 -0.45
CA SER A 113 18.08 30.22 -1.31
C SER A 113 16.79 29.50 -0.89
N ALA A 114 16.49 29.55 0.40
CA ALA A 114 15.30 28.95 0.99
C ALA A 114 15.06 29.52 2.41
N SER A 115 13.84 29.29 2.90
CA SER A 115 13.48 29.52 4.31
C SER A 115 12.56 28.43 4.83
N LEU A 116 12.62 28.22 6.12
CA LEU A 116 11.78 27.29 6.86
C LEU A 116 11.08 28.07 7.98
N GLU A 117 9.75 28.20 7.90
CA GLU A 117 8.96 28.75 9.00
C GLU A 117 8.28 27.59 9.74
N VAL A 118 8.50 27.49 11.03
CA VAL A 118 7.89 26.50 11.90
C VAL A 118 6.94 27.20 12.87
N ARG A 119 5.73 26.69 13.03
CA ARG A 119 4.73 27.21 13.95
C ARG A 119 4.20 26.10 14.84
N GLY A 120 4.31 26.32 16.13
CA GLY A 120 3.81 25.41 17.17
C GLY A 120 3.14 26.17 18.30
N ALA A 121 2.86 25.51 19.41
CA ALA A 121 2.25 26.11 20.60
C ALA A 121 3.08 27.25 21.19
N GLY A 122 4.41 27.26 21.01
CA GLY A 122 5.33 28.29 21.47
C GLY A 122 5.47 29.50 20.56
N GLY A 123 4.74 29.59 19.45
CA GLY A 123 4.83 30.67 18.48
C GLY A 123 5.35 30.23 17.12
N SER A 124 5.82 31.20 16.33
CA SER A 124 6.39 31.00 15.00
C SER A 124 7.85 31.45 14.98
N THR A 125 8.71 30.63 14.38
CA THR A 125 10.12 30.93 14.15
C THR A 125 10.48 30.71 12.71
N THR A 126 11.21 31.63 12.09
CA THR A 126 11.69 31.53 10.71
C THR A 126 13.20 31.34 10.69
N ILE A 127 13.64 30.29 10.00
CA ILE A 127 15.04 30.00 9.70
C ILE A 127 15.30 30.38 8.24
N VAL A 128 16.07 31.42 8.02
CA VAL A 128 16.46 31.88 6.68
C VAL A 128 17.78 31.20 6.31
N LEU A 129 17.84 30.50 5.17
CA LEU A 129 18.99 29.75 4.72
C LEU A 129 19.83 30.58 3.73
N GLY A 130 21.02 30.96 4.17
CA GLY A 130 22.00 31.67 3.36
C GLY A 130 22.87 30.76 2.53
N ARG A 131 24.11 31.16 2.29
CA ARG A 131 25.07 30.44 1.47
C ARG A 131 25.68 29.27 2.22
N ARG A 132 25.94 28.17 1.50
CA ARG A 132 26.83 27.11 1.98
C ARG A 132 28.28 27.57 1.93
N ALA A 133 29.07 27.15 2.92
CA ALA A 133 30.49 27.40 3.06
C ALA A 133 31.28 26.09 2.97
N PRO A 134 32.61 26.14 2.75
CA PRO A 134 33.45 24.93 2.73
C PRO A 134 33.35 24.11 4.02
N ALA A 135 33.75 22.83 3.93
CA ALA A 135 33.78 21.87 5.03
C ALA A 135 32.41 21.61 5.70
N GLY A 136 31.34 21.55 4.90
CA GLY A 136 30.00 21.21 5.38
C GLY A 136 29.38 22.29 6.28
N ARG A 137 29.81 23.54 6.12
CA ARG A 137 29.27 24.71 6.87
C ARG A 137 28.23 25.44 6.03
N ALA A 138 27.39 26.19 6.73
CA ALA A 138 26.41 27.08 6.13
C ALA A 138 26.09 28.27 7.03
N TRP A 139 25.45 29.26 6.46
CA TRP A 139 24.95 30.44 7.19
C TRP A 139 23.45 30.39 7.29
N VAL A 140 22.93 30.66 8.47
CA VAL A 140 21.49 30.80 8.71
C VAL A 140 21.23 32.07 9.53
N GLU A 141 20.04 32.65 9.34
CA GLU A 141 19.55 33.76 10.17
C GLU A 141 18.27 33.32 10.87
N VAL A 142 18.23 33.61 12.17
CA VAL A 142 17.07 33.35 13.05
C VAL A 142 16.97 34.54 14.03
N ASP A 143 15.78 35.08 14.14
CA ASP A 143 15.45 36.16 15.11
C ASP A 143 16.46 37.31 15.12
N GLY A 144 16.87 37.81 13.95
CA GLY A 144 17.81 38.94 13.79
C GLY A 144 19.26 38.58 14.14
N ARG A 145 19.61 37.32 14.26
CA ARG A 145 20.98 36.85 14.46
C ARG A 145 21.40 35.89 13.36
N VAL A 146 22.62 36.06 12.89
CA VAL A 146 23.25 35.19 11.89
C VAL A 146 24.15 34.21 12.60
N PHE A 147 24.03 32.94 12.21
CA PHE A 147 24.79 31.83 12.75
C PHE A 147 25.59 31.12 11.66
N SER A 148 26.81 30.70 12.00
CA SER A 148 27.52 29.67 11.27
C SER A 148 27.09 28.31 11.85
N THR A 149 26.60 27.42 10.98
CA THR A 149 26.09 26.09 11.36
C THR A 149 26.61 25.03 10.38
N ASP A 150 26.20 23.79 10.51
CA ASP A 150 26.39 22.78 9.44
C ASP A 150 25.39 22.98 8.30
N ASP A 151 25.63 22.30 7.15
CA ASP A 151 24.79 22.44 5.97
C ASP A 151 23.66 21.38 5.88
N ALA A 152 23.40 20.64 6.95
CA ALA A 152 22.41 19.56 6.97
C ALA A 152 21.01 20.06 6.60
N LEU A 153 20.56 21.17 7.17
CA LEU A 153 19.25 21.75 6.83
C LEU A 153 19.20 22.26 5.39
N HIS A 154 20.29 22.82 4.87
CA HIS A 154 20.39 23.25 3.47
C HIS A 154 20.25 22.06 2.52
N ALA A 155 20.82 20.90 2.85
CA ALA A 155 20.70 19.68 2.06
C ALA A 155 19.24 19.21 1.96
N LEU A 156 18.47 19.41 3.02
CA LEU A 156 17.07 19.01 3.08
C LEU A 156 16.14 20.03 2.39
N VAL A 157 16.35 21.33 2.60
CA VAL A 157 15.37 22.38 2.24
C VAL A 157 15.72 23.08 0.94
N ALA A 158 17.00 23.37 0.69
CA ALA A 158 17.44 24.16 -0.46
C ALA A 158 17.52 23.38 -1.78
N SER A 159 17.16 22.09 -1.80
CA SER A 159 17.11 21.28 -3.03
C SER A 159 16.16 21.88 -4.09
N GLY A 160 15.20 22.67 -3.65
CA GLY A 160 14.27 23.40 -4.52
C GLY A 160 13.21 22.53 -5.19
N ASP A 161 13.20 21.22 -4.93
CA ASP A 161 12.13 20.34 -5.43
C ASP A 161 11.04 20.18 -4.34
N PRO A 162 9.87 20.83 -4.49
CA PRO A 162 8.79 20.74 -3.54
C PRO A 162 8.19 19.33 -3.46
N ARG A 163 8.50 18.48 -4.45
CA ARG A 163 7.95 17.13 -4.57
C ARG A 163 8.49 16.19 -3.51
N ARG A 164 9.70 16.45 -2.98
CA ARG A 164 10.29 15.62 -1.91
C ARG A 164 9.46 15.58 -0.63
N TRP A 165 8.58 16.54 -0.42
CA TRP A 165 7.72 16.65 0.74
C TRP A 165 6.38 15.92 0.59
N ARG A 166 6.12 15.33 -0.58
CA ARG A 166 4.88 14.63 -0.90
C ARG A 166 5.01 13.14 -0.62
N ASP A 167 3.97 12.53 -0.06
CA ASP A 167 3.92 11.09 0.07
C ASP A 167 3.79 10.45 -1.33
N PRO A 168 4.72 9.57 -1.74
CA PRO A 168 4.65 8.87 -3.01
C PRO A 168 3.53 7.82 -3.06
N ALA A 169 2.80 7.57 -1.97
CA ALA A 169 1.69 6.63 -1.93
C ALA A 169 0.55 7.07 -2.87
N LEU A 170 0.07 6.16 -3.71
CA LEU A 170 -1.06 6.45 -4.59
C LEU A 170 -2.39 6.37 -3.87
N PHE A 171 -2.51 5.48 -2.91
CA PHE A 171 -3.68 5.40 -2.04
C PHE A 171 -3.33 5.98 -0.67
N GLU A 172 -4.18 6.83 -0.14
CA GLU A 172 -4.10 7.22 1.27
C GLU A 172 -4.34 5.98 2.14
N ARG A 173 -4.06 6.10 3.43
CA ARG A 173 -4.26 5.02 4.38
C ARG A 173 -5.61 4.34 4.14
N LEU A 174 -5.54 3.10 3.64
CA LEU A 174 -6.73 2.32 3.37
C LEU A 174 -7.41 1.92 4.68
N SER A 175 -8.72 2.16 4.76
CA SER A 175 -9.53 1.76 5.91
C SER A 175 -9.74 0.25 5.92
N PRO A 176 -9.81 -0.41 7.09
CA PRO A 176 -10.27 -1.79 7.18
C PRO A 176 -11.76 -1.95 6.77
N ASP A 177 -12.51 -0.85 6.69
CA ASP A 177 -13.94 -0.82 6.38
C ASP A 177 -14.23 -0.62 4.89
N ILE A 178 -13.27 -0.99 4.02
CA ILE A 178 -13.51 -1.03 2.57
C ILE A 178 -14.67 -1.99 2.30
N ASP A 179 -15.69 -1.52 1.58
CA ASP A 179 -16.88 -2.30 1.26
C ASP A 179 -17.05 -2.54 -0.25
N ARG A 180 -16.36 -1.75 -1.10
CA ARG A 180 -16.39 -1.94 -2.54
C ARG A 180 -15.05 -1.59 -3.18
N ILE A 181 -14.65 -2.41 -4.16
CA ILE A 181 -13.49 -2.15 -5.01
C ILE A 181 -13.93 -2.34 -6.46
N THR A 182 -13.67 -1.34 -7.29
CA THR A 182 -13.95 -1.41 -8.73
C THR A 182 -12.65 -1.23 -9.49
N LEU A 183 -12.30 -2.19 -10.32
CA LEU A 183 -11.19 -2.12 -11.27
C LEU A 183 -11.75 -2.03 -12.68
N ARG A 184 -11.32 -1.04 -13.45
CA ARG A 184 -11.68 -0.88 -14.87
C ARG A 184 -10.45 -1.02 -15.75
N ARG A 185 -10.59 -1.67 -16.90
CA ARG A 185 -9.58 -1.84 -17.95
C ARG A 185 -10.25 -1.60 -19.29
N GLY A 186 -10.16 -0.40 -19.85
CA GLY A 186 -10.97 -0.04 -21.00
C GLY A 186 -12.46 -0.29 -20.72
N ASP A 187 -13.09 -1.15 -21.51
CA ASP A 187 -14.50 -1.53 -21.36
C ASP A 187 -14.76 -2.66 -20.33
N ALA A 188 -13.72 -3.35 -19.91
CA ALA A 188 -13.85 -4.42 -18.92
C ALA A 188 -13.90 -3.85 -17.49
N SER A 189 -14.76 -4.47 -16.67
CA SER A 189 -14.96 -4.11 -15.27
C SER A 189 -14.85 -5.32 -14.36
N MET A 190 -14.22 -5.14 -13.20
CA MET A 190 -14.27 -6.07 -12.08
C MET A 190 -14.79 -5.33 -10.86
N VAL A 191 -15.86 -5.85 -10.27
CA VAL A 191 -16.49 -5.24 -9.08
C VAL A 191 -16.51 -6.25 -7.96
N LEU A 192 -15.90 -5.89 -6.85
CA LEU A 192 -15.93 -6.63 -5.59
C LEU A 192 -16.76 -5.87 -4.57
N GLU A 193 -17.66 -6.55 -3.87
CA GLU A 193 -18.48 -6.01 -2.80
C GLU A 193 -18.35 -6.86 -1.55
N ARG A 194 -18.32 -6.18 -0.41
CA ARG A 194 -18.24 -6.78 0.90
C ARG A 194 -19.57 -6.72 1.64
N SER A 195 -19.99 -7.84 2.18
CA SER A 195 -21.13 -7.93 3.09
C SER A 195 -20.69 -8.63 4.38
N GLY A 196 -20.57 -7.88 5.45
CA GLY A 196 -19.98 -8.36 6.70
C GLY A 196 -18.51 -8.76 6.50
N GLN A 197 -18.21 -10.04 6.71
CA GLN A 197 -16.87 -10.59 6.49
C GLN A 197 -16.68 -11.25 5.12
N ARG A 198 -17.74 -11.34 4.31
CA ARG A 198 -17.70 -12.02 3.04
C ARG A 198 -17.53 -11.04 1.89
N TRP A 199 -16.67 -11.41 0.95
CA TRP A 199 -16.50 -10.73 -0.32
C TRP A 199 -17.19 -11.50 -1.44
N SER A 200 -17.80 -10.77 -2.35
CA SER A 200 -18.37 -11.30 -3.58
C SER A 200 -17.91 -10.50 -4.78
N MET A 201 -17.59 -11.18 -5.86
CA MET A 201 -17.40 -10.57 -7.17
C MET A 201 -18.78 -10.39 -7.81
N ARG A 202 -19.07 -9.20 -8.35
CA ARG A 202 -20.30 -8.90 -9.08
C ARG A 202 -20.09 -8.92 -10.58
N GLU A 203 -18.91 -8.48 -11.00
CA GLU A 203 -18.45 -8.42 -12.37
C GLU A 203 -17.00 -8.90 -12.45
N PRO A 204 -16.61 -9.58 -13.53
CA PRO A 204 -17.40 -9.97 -14.70
C PRO A 204 -18.38 -11.12 -14.43
N ILE A 205 -18.24 -11.84 -13.34
CA ILE A 205 -19.04 -13.02 -12.98
C ILE A 205 -19.52 -12.88 -11.54
N ALA A 206 -20.83 -13.08 -11.32
CA ALA A 206 -21.40 -13.05 -9.97
C ALA A 206 -21.03 -14.33 -9.21
N THR A 207 -20.00 -14.26 -8.36
CA THR A 207 -19.49 -15.40 -7.59
C THR A 207 -18.91 -14.99 -6.24
N ARG A 208 -18.56 -15.96 -5.41
CA ARG A 208 -17.83 -15.71 -4.17
C ARG A 208 -16.40 -15.29 -4.46
N ALA A 209 -15.93 -14.26 -3.76
CA ALA A 209 -14.53 -13.88 -3.78
C ALA A 209 -13.78 -14.47 -2.57
N ASP A 210 -12.50 -14.78 -2.76
CA ASP A 210 -11.62 -15.24 -1.70
C ASP A 210 -11.21 -14.05 -0.82
N ALA A 211 -11.75 -13.98 0.40
CA ALA A 211 -11.52 -12.88 1.33
C ALA A 211 -10.02 -12.67 1.66
N GLU A 212 -9.24 -13.76 1.73
CA GLU A 212 -7.80 -13.69 1.92
C GLU A 212 -7.08 -13.08 0.71
N ALA A 213 -7.46 -13.50 -0.51
CA ALA A 213 -6.87 -12.97 -1.73
C ALA A 213 -7.20 -11.49 -1.90
N VAL A 214 -8.47 -11.10 -1.64
CA VAL A 214 -8.90 -9.70 -1.66
C VAL A 214 -8.15 -8.89 -0.60
N GLY A 215 -8.00 -9.42 0.62
CA GLY A 215 -7.22 -8.78 1.69
C GLY A 215 -5.76 -8.55 1.27
N ARG A 216 -5.09 -9.55 0.71
CA ARG A 216 -3.72 -9.41 0.19
C ARG A 216 -3.63 -8.38 -0.94
N TRP A 217 -4.64 -8.30 -1.79
CA TRP A 217 -4.70 -7.29 -2.84
C TRP A 217 -4.85 -5.88 -2.25
N ILE A 218 -5.74 -5.66 -1.29
CA ILE A 218 -5.89 -4.39 -0.57
C ILE A 218 -4.55 -3.98 0.07
N ASP A 219 -3.87 -4.91 0.72
CA ASP A 219 -2.54 -4.67 1.29
C ASP A 219 -1.50 -4.30 0.23
N SER A 220 -1.59 -4.88 -0.96
CA SER A 220 -0.68 -4.53 -2.07
C SER A 220 -0.98 -3.14 -2.62
N LEU A 221 -2.26 -2.75 -2.74
CA LEU A 221 -2.67 -1.41 -3.12
C LEU A 221 -2.13 -0.36 -2.15
N GLY A 222 -2.20 -0.61 -0.84
CA GLY A 222 -1.65 0.27 0.18
C GLY A 222 -0.12 0.46 0.10
N ARG A 223 0.58 -0.41 -0.63
CA ARG A 223 2.04 -0.34 -0.86
C ARG A 223 2.44 0.24 -2.19
N VAL A 224 1.48 0.53 -3.08
CA VAL A 224 1.79 1.14 -4.38
C VAL A 224 2.33 2.54 -4.18
N ARG A 225 3.49 2.80 -4.78
CA ARG A 225 4.19 4.08 -4.71
C ARG A 225 4.48 4.59 -6.11
N ALA A 226 4.49 5.90 -6.27
CA ALA A 226 5.01 6.55 -7.45
C ALA A 226 6.51 6.28 -7.61
N ASP A 227 6.95 5.97 -8.82
CA ASP A 227 8.36 5.85 -9.16
C ASP A 227 9.00 7.23 -9.28
N ALA A 228 8.33 8.15 -9.97
CA ALA A 228 8.74 9.54 -10.08
C ALA A 228 7.55 10.49 -10.23
N TRP A 229 7.80 11.76 -9.93
CA TRP A 229 6.87 12.86 -10.14
C TRP A 229 7.05 13.39 -11.57
N VAL A 230 6.03 13.29 -12.41
CA VAL A 230 6.09 13.67 -13.84
C VAL A 230 5.72 15.12 -14.02
N ALA A 231 4.58 15.55 -13.52
CA ALA A 231 4.09 16.92 -13.68
C ALA A 231 3.15 17.33 -12.54
N ASP A 232 3.14 18.63 -12.28
CA ASP A 232 2.07 19.29 -11.55
C ASP A 232 1.08 19.83 -12.59
N LEU A 233 -0.18 19.44 -12.49
CA LEU A 233 -1.19 19.82 -13.46
C LEU A 233 -1.85 21.14 -13.04
N ALA A 234 -2.01 22.07 -13.99
CA ALA A 234 -3.16 22.94 -13.94
C ALA A 234 -4.41 22.06 -14.19
N PRO A 235 -5.53 22.25 -13.48
CA PRO A 235 -6.68 21.34 -13.58
C PRO A 235 -7.49 21.55 -14.87
N THR A 236 -6.84 21.51 -16.04
CA THR A 236 -7.50 21.64 -17.34
C THR A 236 -7.51 20.30 -18.05
N GLY A 237 -8.59 19.99 -18.77
CA GLY A 237 -8.71 18.75 -19.54
C GLY A 237 -7.61 18.56 -20.60
N ALA A 238 -7.04 19.68 -21.14
CA ALA A 238 -5.96 19.64 -22.11
C ALA A 238 -4.66 19.02 -21.54
N ASP A 239 -4.36 19.26 -20.27
CA ASP A 239 -3.19 18.67 -19.62
C ASP A 239 -3.36 17.16 -19.41
N LEU A 240 -4.59 16.69 -19.17
CA LEU A 240 -4.87 15.27 -19.01
C LEU A 240 -4.69 14.50 -20.32
N ALA A 241 -5.13 15.09 -21.45
CA ALA A 241 -4.98 14.47 -22.77
C ALA A 241 -3.51 14.25 -23.15
N ARG A 242 -2.62 15.17 -22.75
CA ARG A 242 -1.16 15.03 -22.97
C ARG A 242 -0.60 13.74 -22.36
N PHE A 243 -1.18 13.27 -21.26
CA PHE A 243 -0.78 12.07 -20.53
C PHE A 243 -1.68 10.86 -20.80
N GLY A 244 -2.68 10.98 -21.70
CA GLY A 244 -3.68 9.93 -21.92
C GLY A 244 -4.54 9.63 -20.70
N LEU A 245 -4.76 10.63 -19.85
CA LEU A 245 -5.57 10.56 -18.62
C LEU A 245 -6.95 11.20 -18.78
N ASP A 246 -7.27 11.76 -19.95
CA ASP A 246 -8.60 12.16 -20.39
C ASP A 246 -9.49 10.96 -20.73
N ALA A 247 -8.84 9.86 -21.22
CA ALA A 247 -9.43 8.55 -21.41
C ALA A 247 -8.48 7.50 -20.81
N PRO A 248 -8.53 7.27 -19.50
CA PRO A 248 -7.58 6.40 -18.81
C PRO A 248 -7.66 4.96 -19.31
N GLY A 249 -6.50 4.31 -19.47
CA GLY A 249 -6.40 2.90 -19.87
C GLY A 249 -6.88 1.95 -18.76
N GLY A 250 -6.94 2.44 -17.52
CA GLY A 250 -7.54 1.72 -16.40
C GLY A 250 -7.66 2.58 -15.15
N SER A 251 -8.43 2.09 -14.18
CA SER A 251 -8.61 2.74 -12.89
C SER A 251 -8.94 1.74 -11.78
N VAL A 252 -8.51 2.06 -10.56
CA VAL A 252 -8.96 1.40 -9.33
C VAL A 252 -9.72 2.41 -8.48
N THR A 253 -10.96 2.10 -8.14
CA THR A 253 -11.79 2.85 -7.20
C THR A 253 -11.98 2.03 -5.94
N ILE A 254 -11.65 2.60 -4.78
CA ILE A 254 -11.87 2.00 -3.47
C ILE A 254 -12.90 2.84 -2.74
N ALA A 255 -14.01 2.23 -2.36
CA ALA A 255 -15.07 2.87 -1.59
C ALA A 255 -15.12 2.33 -0.16
N THR A 256 -15.34 3.24 0.77
CA THR A 256 -15.51 2.95 2.20
C THR A 256 -16.74 3.66 2.70
N THR A 257 -17.67 2.93 3.30
CA THR A 257 -18.90 3.51 3.85
C THR A 257 -18.82 3.56 5.37
N ALA A 258 -18.60 4.75 5.89
CA ALA A 258 -18.69 5.00 7.33
C ALA A 258 -20.14 5.18 7.74
N ARG A 259 -20.57 4.46 8.77
CA ARG A 259 -21.90 4.61 9.39
C ARG A 259 -21.77 5.33 10.72
N SER A 260 -22.51 6.42 10.87
CA SER A 260 -22.52 7.20 12.11
C SER A 260 -23.95 7.46 12.55
N LEU A 261 -24.19 7.52 13.86
CA LEU A 261 -25.45 8.00 14.41
C LEU A 261 -25.36 9.53 14.50
N ARG A 262 -26.19 10.23 13.72
CA ARG A 262 -26.43 11.67 13.88
C ARG A 262 -27.89 11.88 14.28
N ASP A 263 -28.11 12.58 15.37
CA ASP A 263 -29.44 12.91 15.89
C ASP A 263 -30.39 11.71 16.02
N GLY A 264 -29.84 10.54 16.41
CA GLY A 264 -30.58 9.29 16.54
C GLY A 264 -30.90 8.58 15.22
N GLN A 265 -30.45 9.12 14.07
CA GLN A 265 -30.60 8.50 12.76
C GLN A 265 -29.26 7.95 12.25
N LEU A 266 -29.31 6.77 11.61
CA LEU A 266 -28.15 6.17 10.94
C LEU A 266 -27.85 6.97 9.65
N ALA A 267 -26.79 7.75 9.69
CA ALA A 267 -26.22 8.38 8.50
C ALA A 267 -25.07 7.53 7.94
N SER A 268 -25.06 7.32 6.63
CA SER A 268 -23.92 6.70 5.95
C SER A 268 -23.22 7.72 5.06
N THR A 269 -21.90 7.76 5.15
CA THR A 269 -21.05 8.59 4.30
C THR A 269 -20.09 7.69 3.55
N THR A 270 -20.10 7.73 2.22
CA THR A 270 -19.18 6.99 1.38
C THR A 270 -18.03 7.91 0.98
N ALA A 271 -16.80 7.46 1.24
CA ALA A 271 -15.58 8.08 0.77
C ALA A 271 -14.97 7.19 -0.33
N GLU A 272 -14.53 7.81 -1.41
CA GLU A 272 -13.90 7.10 -2.52
C GLU A 272 -12.47 7.61 -2.75
N GLN A 273 -11.58 6.67 -3.04
CA GLN A 273 -10.25 6.95 -3.57
C GLN A 273 -10.14 6.34 -4.96
N VAL A 274 -9.77 7.15 -5.93
CA VAL A 274 -9.66 6.73 -7.33
C VAL A 274 -8.24 6.98 -7.83
N VAL A 275 -7.60 5.94 -8.34
CA VAL A 275 -6.32 6.02 -9.04
C VAL A 275 -6.55 5.60 -10.48
N GLU A 276 -6.13 6.46 -11.40
CA GLU A 276 -6.22 6.24 -12.85
C GLU A 276 -4.83 6.15 -13.45
N TRP A 277 -4.67 5.33 -14.50
CA TRP A 277 -3.44 5.28 -15.28
C TRP A 277 -3.72 5.42 -16.77
N GLY A 278 -2.80 6.10 -17.46
CA GLY A 278 -2.90 6.34 -18.89
C GLY A 278 -2.62 5.08 -19.71
N SER A 279 -3.10 5.10 -20.95
CA SER A 279 -2.78 4.07 -21.94
C SER A 279 -1.37 4.24 -22.53
N VAL A 280 -0.78 5.43 -22.39
CA VAL A 280 0.52 5.79 -22.96
C VAL A 280 1.64 5.34 -22.02
N VAL A 281 2.63 4.65 -22.59
CA VAL A 281 3.88 4.34 -21.91
C VAL A 281 4.87 5.46 -22.25
N GLU A 282 5.55 6.02 -21.28
CA GLU A 282 6.61 6.99 -21.52
C GLU A 282 7.70 6.34 -22.38
N ARG A 283 8.02 6.97 -23.53
CA ARG A 283 8.93 6.38 -24.51
C ARG A 283 10.32 6.15 -23.89
N GLY A 284 10.77 4.90 -23.92
CA GLY A 284 12.11 4.50 -23.50
C GLY A 284 12.24 4.04 -22.05
N THR A 285 11.24 4.22 -21.17
CA THR A 285 11.30 3.83 -19.75
C THR A 285 10.43 2.63 -19.41
N GLY A 286 9.42 2.31 -20.23
CA GLY A 286 8.40 1.31 -19.90
C GLY A 286 7.41 1.75 -18.78
N LEU A 287 7.57 2.98 -18.29
CA LEU A 287 6.76 3.53 -17.22
C LEU A 287 5.40 4.01 -17.72
N ARG A 288 4.34 3.77 -16.99
CA ARG A 288 3.03 4.35 -17.23
C ARG A 288 2.80 5.57 -16.36
N VAL A 289 2.10 6.54 -16.91
CA VAL A 289 1.66 7.69 -16.13
C VAL A 289 0.38 7.37 -15.39
N ALA A 290 0.26 7.91 -14.18
CA ALA A 290 -0.92 7.73 -13.33
C ALA A 290 -1.21 9.00 -12.53
N ARG A 291 -2.43 9.10 -12.02
CA ARG A 291 -2.82 10.13 -11.06
C ARG A 291 -3.78 9.58 -10.02
N ARG A 292 -3.82 10.21 -8.88
CA ARG A 292 -4.96 10.11 -7.97
C ARG A 292 -5.96 11.22 -8.33
N VAL A 293 -7.22 10.85 -8.53
CA VAL A 293 -8.28 11.82 -8.84
C VAL A 293 -8.46 12.79 -7.66
N GLY A 294 -8.60 14.06 -7.96
CA GLY A 294 -8.67 15.14 -6.95
C GLY A 294 -7.33 15.71 -6.52
N VAL A 295 -6.18 15.09 -6.93
CA VAL A 295 -4.84 15.63 -6.70
C VAL A 295 -4.25 16.06 -8.04
N PRO A 296 -3.85 17.35 -8.21
CA PRO A 296 -3.38 17.85 -9.51
C PRO A 296 -1.90 17.47 -9.77
N VAL A 297 -1.61 16.19 -9.71
CA VAL A 297 -0.25 15.65 -9.90
C VAL A 297 -0.31 14.42 -10.79
N VAL A 298 0.61 14.33 -11.73
CA VAL A 298 0.88 13.14 -12.52
C VAL A 298 2.19 12.51 -12.06
N VAL A 299 2.14 11.21 -11.88
CA VAL A 299 3.29 10.39 -11.48
C VAL A 299 3.58 9.31 -12.51
N SER A 300 4.75 8.72 -12.48
CA SER A 300 5.06 7.48 -13.19
C SER A 300 4.93 6.27 -12.28
N LEU A 301 4.56 5.15 -12.88
CA LEU A 301 4.48 3.83 -12.26
C LEU A 301 5.34 2.85 -13.02
N ASP A 302 6.11 2.07 -12.31
CA ASP A 302 6.79 0.91 -12.87
C ASP A 302 5.80 -0.25 -13.14
N GLU A 303 6.27 -1.25 -13.86
CA GLU A 303 5.46 -2.43 -14.21
C GLU A 303 4.96 -3.18 -12.96
N ARG A 304 5.75 -3.20 -11.89
CA ARG A 304 5.40 -3.88 -10.64
C ARG A 304 4.25 -3.17 -9.92
N ALA A 305 4.29 -1.85 -9.85
CA ALA A 305 3.22 -1.04 -9.26
C ALA A 305 1.92 -1.21 -10.06
N LEU A 306 2.01 -1.23 -11.39
CA LEU A 306 0.86 -1.47 -12.26
C LEU A 306 0.28 -2.87 -12.05
N ALA A 307 1.12 -3.91 -12.05
CA ALA A 307 0.67 -5.28 -11.81
C ALA A 307 0.02 -5.47 -10.43
N ALA A 308 0.48 -4.73 -9.42
CA ALA A 308 -0.14 -4.75 -8.09
C ALA A 308 -1.55 -4.13 -8.09
N MET A 309 -1.84 -3.19 -9.00
CA MET A 309 -3.17 -2.58 -9.13
C MET A 309 -4.11 -3.38 -10.03
N ASP A 310 -3.60 -4.28 -10.84
CA ASP A 310 -4.31 -4.93 -11.95
C ASP A 310 -4.26 -6.47 -11.86
N PRO A 311 -4.82 -7.10 -10.81
CA PRO A 311 -4.85 -8.56 -10.68
C PRO A 311 -5.85 -9.18 -11.66
N ALA A 312 -5.56 -10.40 -12.10
CA ALA A 312 -6.52 -11.20 -12.87
C ALA A 312 -7.74 -11.56 -12.00
N PRO A 313 -8.97 -11.43 -12.51
CA PRO A 313 -10.19 -11.71 -11.74
C PRO A 313 -10.19 -13.11 -11.10
N GLU A 314 -9.67 -14.12 -11.82
CA GLU A 314 -9.62 -15.51 -11.37
C GLU A 314 -8.80 -15.68 -10.09
N SER A 315 -7.80 -14.82 -9.87
CA SER A 315 -6.95 -14.84 -8.68
C SER A 315 -7.70 -14.42 -7.40
N LEU A 316 -8.85 -13.78 -7.55
CA LEU A 316 -9.68 -13.27 -6.45
C LEU A 316 -10.95 -14.09 -6.22
N ILE A 317 -11.24 -15.08 -7.09
CA ILE A 317 -12.40 -15.96 -6.94
C ILE A 317 -12.10 -17.03 -5.88
N ASP A 318 -13.09 -17.30 -5.02
CA ASP A 318 -12.99 -18.39 -4.05
C ASP A 318 -13.03 -19.75 -4.75
N GLY A 319 -11.89 -20.43 -4.77
CA GLY A 319 -11.72 -21.76 -5.35
C GLY A 319 -12.25 -22.90 -4.49
N ARG A 320 -12.78 -22.66 -3.27
CA ARG A 320 -13.34 -23.70 -2.41
C ARG A 320 -14.74 -24.11 -2.90
N MET A 321 -15.09 -25.35 -2.65
CA MET A 321 -16.44 -25.83 -2.97
C MET A 321 -17.49 -25.14 -2.09
N LEU A 322 -17.21 -25.02 -0.77
CA LEU A 322 -18.06 -24.36 0.23
C LEU A 322 -17.24 -23.37 1.05
N ASP A 323 -17.88 -22.27 1.44
CA ASP A 323 -17.33 -21.27 2.38
C ASP A 323 -18.08 -21.37 3.72
N VAL A 324 -17.92 -22.51 4.38
CA VAL A 324 -18.53 -22.78 5.69
C VAL A 324 -17.53 -23.52 6.58
N PRO A 325 -17.53 -23.30 7.89
CA PRO A 325 -16.69 -24.07 8.79
C PRO A 325 -17.22 -25.52 8.87
N THR A 326 -16.32 -26.48 8.94
CA THR A 326 -16.67 -27.92 9.06
C THR A 326 -17.54 -28.21 10.27
N SER A 327 -17.41 -27.39 11.34
CA SER A 327 -18.21 -27.52 12.56
C SER A 327 -19.69 -27.21 12.35
N SER A 328 -20.06 -26.44 11.33
CA SER A 328 -21.46 -26.09 11.04
C SER A 328 -22.20 -27.20 10.24
N ILE A 329 -21.47 -28.17 9.69
CA ILE A 329 -22.03 -29.23 8.86
C ILE A 329 -22.65 -30.33 9.74
N LYS A 330 -23.96 -30.55 9.59
CA LYS A 330 -24.70 -31.63 10.23
C LYS A 330 -24.78 -32.87 9.35
N SER A 331 -25.13 -32.70 8.07
CA SER A 331 -25.28 -33.83 7.16
C SER A 331 -24.88 -33.46 5.72
N ILE A 332 -24.44 -34.48 4.98
CA ILE A 332 -24.00 -34.41 3.59
C ILE A 332 -24.74 -35.51 2.83
N ALA A 333 -25.69 -35.12 2.02
CA ALA A 333 -26.39 -36.07 1.11
C ALA A 333 -25.66 -36.14 -0.22
N ILE A 334 -25.37 -37.33 -0.69
CA ILE A 334 -24.67 -37.63 -1.94
C ILE A 334 -25.64 -38.45 -2.82
N ASP A 335 -25.92 -37.97 -4.02
CA ASP A 335 -26.79 -38.64 -5.00
C ASP A 335 -26.06 -38.71 -6.34
N GLY A 336 -25.66 -39.90 -6.75
CA GLY A 336 -24.84 -40.09 -7.96
C GLY A 336 -24.91 -41.48 -8.54
N PRO A 337 -24.14 -41.75 -9.59
CA PRO A 337 -24.12 -43.03 -10.29
C PRO A 337 -23.78 -44.23 -9.39
N SER A 338 -23.02 -44.04 -8.33
CA SER A 338 -22.65 -45.10 -7.36
C SER A 338 -23.73 -45.34 -6.30
N GLY A 339 -24.86 -44.63 -6.34
CA GLY A 339 -25.96 -44.76 -5.39
C GLY A 339 -26.21 -43.47 -4.62
N ARG A 340 -27.21 -43.53 -3.71
CA ARG A 340 -27.58 -42.42 -2.83
C ARG A 340 -27.20 -42.77 -1.40
N CYS A 341 -26.56 -41.86 -0.71
CA CYS A 341 -26.30 -42.00 0.71
C CYS A 341 -26.30 -40.61 1.42
N THR A 342 -26.37 -40.67 2.72
CA THR A 342 -26.21 -39.48 3.58
C THR A 342 -25.18 -39.75 4.68
N VAL A 343 -24.19 -38.90 4.80
CA VAL A 343 -23.24 -38.93 5.91
C VAL A 343 -23.72 -37.90 6.93
N GLU A 344 -24.16 -38.39 8.11
CA GLU A 344 -24.84 -37.55 9.12
C GLU A 344 -24.09 -37.59 10.45
N ARG A 345 -24.03 -36.44 11.12
CA ARG A 345 -23.41 -36.29 12.43
C ARG A 345 -24.46 -36.42 13.53
N ARG A 346 -24.31 -37.47 14.39
CA ARG A 346 -25.15 -37.76 15.57
C ARG A 346 -24.25 -37.86 16.80
N GLU A 347 -24.51 -37.11 17.84
CA GLU A 347 -23.75 -37.12 19.09
C GLU A 347 -22.23 -37.01 18.92
N GLY A 348 -21.78 -36.18 17.95
CA GLY A 348 -20.37 -35.97 17.68
C GLY A 348 -19.70 -37.02 16.79
N ARG A 349 -20.39 -38.11 16.41
CA ARG A 349 -19.90 -39.16 15.52
C ARG A 349 -20.60 -39.10 14.17
N TRP A 350 -19.94 -39.61 13.14
CA TRP A 350 -20.50 -39.66 11.80
C TRP A 350 -21.07 -41.06 11.48
N PHE A 351 -22.21 -41.07 10.85
CA PHE A 351 -22.94 -42.27 10.44
C PHE A 351 -23.24 -42.19 8.95
N LEU A 352 -23.09 -43.33 8.25
CA LEU A 352 -23.56 -43.49 6.89
C LEU A 352 -24.99 -44.05 6.93
N VAL A 353 -25.91 -43.41 6.24
CA VAL A 353 -27.29 -43.82 6.03
C VAL A 353 -27.48 -44.05 4.53
N ASP A 354 -27.83 -45.27 4.14
CA ASP A 354 -28.11 -45.65 2.76
C ASP A 354 -29.24 -46.69 2.71
N ALA A 355 -29.53 -47.26 1.51
CA ALA A 355 -30.56 -48.25 1.37
C ALA A 355 -30.24 -49.57 2.11
N ALA A 356 -28.97 -49.92 2.29
CA ALA A 356 -28.53 -51.12 3.00
C ALA A 356 -28.49 -50.89 4.53
N HIS A 357 -28.33 -49.63 4.98
CA HIS A 357 -28.20 -49.24 6.38
C HIS A 357 -29.14 -48.10 6.69
N PRO A 358 -30.48 -48.32 6.69
CA PRO A 358 -31.46 -47.25 6.91
C PRO A 358 -31.41 -46.65 8.34
N GLU A 359 -31.00 -47.41 9.35
CA GLU A 359 -30.80 -46.91 10.73
C GLU A 359 -29.44 -46.20 10.91
N GLY A 360 -28.56 -46.33 9.96
CA GLY A 360 -27.22 -45.80 9.94
C GLY A 360 -26.16 -46.71 10.55
N THR A 361 -25.00 -46.76 9.90
CA THR A 361 -23.80 -47.47 10.39
C THR A 361 -22.70 -46.48 10.66
N PRO A 362 -21.78 -46.69 11.62
CA PRO A 362 -20.66 -45.78 11.89
C PRO A 362 -19.82 -45.64 10.61
N ALA A 363 -19.66 -44.37 10.18
CA ALA A 363 -18.86 -44.06 9.00
C ALA A 363 -17.36 -44.12 9.33
N ARG A 364 -16.54 -44.43 8.32
CA ARG A 364 -15.07 -44.39 8.44
C ARG A 364 -14.58 -42.95 8.64
N ASP A 365 -13.95 -42.66 9.78
CA ASP A 365 -13.44 -41.36 10.09
C ASP A 365 -12.48 -40.76 9.02
N PRO A 366 -11.52 -41.51 8.47
CA PRO A 366 -10.66 -40.98 7.38
C PRO A 366 -11.39 -40.57 6.12
N ALA A 367 -12.44 -41.30 5.72
CA ALA A 367 -13.23 -40.94 4.55
C ALA A 367 -14.05 -39.68 4.78
N VAL A 368 -14.66 -39.56 5.96
CA VAL A 368 -15.42 -38.38 6.35
C VAL A 368 -14.48 -37.15 6.46
N ALA A 369 -13.31 -37.30 7.06
CA ALA A 369 -12.33 -36.23 7.16
C ALA A 369 -11.89 -35.76 5.75
N SER A 370 -11.62 -36.70 4.84
CA SER A 370 -11.27 -36.35 3.46
C SER A 370 -12.41 -35.63 2.75
N LEU A 371 -13.66 -36.06 2.94
CA LEU A 371 -14.84 -35.39 2.38
C LEU A 371 -14.96 -33.94 2.90
N LEU A 372 -14.85 -33.75 4.19
CA LEU A 372 -14.95 -32.43 4.82
C LEU A 372 -13.85 -31.49 4.33
N VAL A 373 -12.60 -31.95 4.33
CA VAL A 373 -11.45 -31.17 3.81
C VAL A 373 -11.65 -30.83 2.33
N ALA A 374 -12.10 -31.79 1.51
CA ALA A 374 -12.38 -31.53 0.10
C ALA A 374 -13.42 -30.43 -0.07
N LEU A 375 -14.52 -30.50 0.68
CA LEU A 375 -15.63 -29.55 0.58
C LEU A 375 -15.28 -28.14 1.05
N THR A 376 -14.49 -28.00 2.12
CA THR A 376 -14.32 -26.69 2.81
C THR A 376 -12.94 -26.07 2.69
N GLU A 377 -11.90 -26.86 2.40
CA GLU A 377 -10.51 -26.39 2.42
C GLU A 377 -9.82 -26.50 1.05
N SER A 378 -10.17 -27.54 0.25
CA SER A 378 -9.53 -27.73 -1.04
C SER A 378 -9.87 -26.62 -2.02
N ARG A 379 -8.86 -26.15 -2.75
CA ARG A 379 -8.99 -25.08 -3.74
C ARG A 379 -8.90 -25.63 -5.15
N ALA A 380 -9.70 -25.11 -6.04
CA ALA A 380 -9.65 -25.42 -7.47
C ALA A 380 -8.28 -25.04 -8.05
N SER A 381 -7.78 -25.86 -8.95
CA SER A 381 -6.57 -25.62 -9.73
C SER A 381 -6.83 -24.77 -10.98
N ALA A 382 -8.08 -24.74 -11.45
CA ALA A 382 -8.54 -23.93 -12.58
C ALA A 382 -10.03 -23.60 -12.44
N LEU A 383 -10.46 -22.56 -13.12
CA LEU A 383 -11.84 -22.12 -13.24
C LEU A 383 -12.25 -22.18 -14.71
N ASN A 384 -13.46 -22.69 -15.00
CA ASN A 384 -14.01 -22.74 -16.34
C ASN A 384 -15.41 -22.08 -16.35
N GLU A 385 -15.59 -21.10 -17.19
CA GLU A 385 -16.83 -20.33 -17.33
C GLU A 385 -17.92 -21.06 -18.12
N GLN A 386 -17.60 -22.18 -18.77
CA GLN A 386 -18.55 -22.93 -19.57
C GLN A 386 -19.51 -23.82 -18.73
N GLY A 387 -19.34 -23.80 -17.38
CA GLY A 387 -20.16 -24.62 -16.50
C GLY A 387 -19.97 -26.12 -16.70
N VAL A 388 -20.99 -26.92 -16.34
CA VAL A 388 -20.94 -28.38 -16.46
C VAL A 388 -21.06 -28.80 -17.95
N PRO A 389 -20.10 -29.57 -18.50
CA PRO A 389 -20.17 -30.04 -19.87
C PRO A 389 -21.43 -30.89 -20.15
N ALA A 390 -22.06 -30.67 -21.30
CA ALA A 390 -23.22 -31.46 -21.72
C ALA A 390 -22.85 -32.94 -21.88
N GLY A 391 -23.75 -33.83 -21.44
CA GLY A 391 -23.58 -35.29 -21.58
C GLY A 391 -22.89 -35.99 -20.41
N LEU A 392 -22.42 -35.26 -19.39
CA LEU A 392 -21.94 -35.84 -18.14
C LEU A 392 -23.07 -35.92 -17.11
N THR A 393 -23.19 -37.06 -16.42
CA THR A 393 -24.13 -37.23 -15.30
C THR A 393 -23.46 -36.74 -14.02
N PRO A 394 -23.91 -35.63 -13.41
CA PRO A 394 -23.31 -35.14 -12.20
C PRO A 394 -23.68 -35.94 -10.96
N THR A 395 -22.77 -36.03 -10.01
CA THR A 395 -23.11 -36.38 -8.62
C THR A 395 -23.54 -35.11 -7.90
N THR A 396 -24.73 -35.11 -7.34
CA THR A 396 -25.24 -34.01 -6.55
C THR A 396 -24.85 -34.20 -5.07
N VAL A 397 -24.25 -33.21 -4.49
CA VAL A 397 -23.90 -33.15 -3.04
C VAL A 397 -24.63 -31.99 -2.40
N SER A 398 -25.50 -32.29 -1.44
CA SER A 398 -26.24 -31.31 -0.67
C SER A 398 -25.76 -31.30 0.79
N VAL A 399 -25.36 -30.15 1.29
CA VAL A 399 -24.81 -29.99 2.64
C VAL A 399 -25.79 -29.19 3.50
N VAL A 400 -26.11 -29.72 4.67
CA VAL A 400 -27.11 -29.15 5.58
C VAL A 400 -26.47 -28.85 6.95
N GLY A 401 -26.84 -27.74 7.53
CA GLY A 401 -26.40 -27.28 8.87
C GLY A 401 -27.24 -27.84 10.02
N PHE A 402 -26.82 -27.57 11.25
CA PHE A 402 -27.53 -27.99 12.46
C PHE A 402 -28.89 -27.29 12.65
N ASP A 403 -29.08 -26.14 12.03
CA ASP A 403 -30.34 -25.38 11.95
C ASP A 403 -31.32 -25.93 10.90
N GLY A 404 -30.90 -26.94 10.14
CA GLY A 404 -31.63 -27.50 9.02
C GLY A 404 -31.52 -26.69 7.72
N ALA A 405 -30.77 -25.58 7.70
CA ALA A 405 -30.57 -24.80 6.50
C ALA A 405 -29.60 -25.51 5.54
N THR A 406 -29.88 -25.41 4.22
CA THR A 406 -28.95 -25.86 3.19
C THR A 406 -27.78 -24.92 3.11
N LEU A 407 -26.58 -25.40 3.47
CA LEU A 407 -25.33 -24.65 3.42
C LEU A 407 -24.78 -24.56 2.00
N GLY A 408 -25.11 -25.51 1.13
CA GLY A 408 -24.77 -25.51 -0.29
C GLY A 408 -25.20 -26.76 -1.01
N THR A 409 -25.38 -26.63 -2.32
CA THR A 409 -25.63 -27.74 -3.25
C THR A 409 -24.59 -27.67 -4.35
N LEU A 410 -23.92 -28.79 -4.59
CA LEU A 410 -22.82 -28.94 -5.54
C LEU A 410 -23.17 -29.96 -6.62
N SER A 411 -22.80 -29.65 -7.83
CA SER A 411 -22.87 -30.64 -8.95
C SER A 411 -21.43 -31.00 -9.33
N ILE A 412 -21.08 -32.28 -9.12
CA ILE A 412 -19.72 -32.78 -9.29
C ILE A 412 -19.70 -33.69 -10.53
N VAL A 413 -18.79 -33.35 -11.43
CA VAL A 413 -18.56 -34.15 -12.67
C VAL A 413 -17.15 -34.69 -12.69
N ARG A 414 -16.97 -35.94 -13.11
CA ARG A 414 -15.65 -36.55 -13.32
C ARG A 414 -15.36 -36.59 -14.80
N GLU A 415 -14.19 -36.15 -15.20
CA GLU A 415 -13.76 -36.10 -16.59
C GLU A 415 -12.92 -37.36 -16.91
N GLY A 416 -13.53 -38.35 -17.54
CA GLY A 416 -12.86 -39.55 -17.97
C GLY A 416 -12.15 -40.33 -16.86
N THR A 417 -10.96 -40.87 -17.18
CA THR A 417 -10.10 -41.64 -16.25
C THR A 417 -8.99 -40.80 -15.61
N SER A 418 -8.97 -39.50 -15.86
CA SER A 418 -7.87 -38.60 -15.42
C SER A 418 -7.81 -38.36 -13.91
N GLY A 419 -8.81 -38.77 -13.15
CA GLY A 419 -8.91 -38.47 -11.71
C GLY A 419 -9.25 -37.01 -11.39
N ARG A 420 -9.25 -36.12 -12.38
CA ARG A 420 -9.72 -34.75 -12.24
C ARG A 420 -11.23 -34.72 -12.14
N PHE A 421 -11.74 -33.71 -11.46
CA PHE A 421 -13.18 -33.49 -11.38
C PHE A 421 -13.51 -31.99 -11.34
N GLY A 422 -14.67 -31.67 -11.88
CA GLY A 422 -15.21 -30.31 -11.84
C GLY A 422 -16.36 -30.21 -10.84
N VAL A 423 -16.48 -29.06 -10.18
CA VAL A 423 -17.56 -28.76 -9.23
C VAL A 423 -18.22 -27.45 -9.62
N ALA A 424 -19.52 -27.51 -9.87
CA ALA A 424 -20.37 -26.34 -10.05
C ALA A 424 -21.10 -26.03 -8.74
N CYS A 425 -21.02 -24.79 -8.30
CA CYS A 425 -21.61 -24.31 -7.05
C CYS A 425 -22.85 -23.42 -7.29
N GLY A 426 -23.43 -23.44 -8.50
CA GLY A 426 -24.62 -22.66 -8.85
C GLY A 426 -24.33 -21.20 -9.26
N ASP A 427 -23.07 -20.82 -9.43
CA ASP A 427 -22.63 -19.49 -9.84
C ASP A 427 -22.15 -19.42 -11.31
N GLY A 428 -22.47 -20.43 -12.10
CA GLY A 428 -22.08 -20.51 -13.52
C GLY A 428 -20.63 -20.94 -13.75
N LEU A 429 -19.82 -21.08 -12.71
CA LEU A 429 -18.43 -21.52 -12.80
C LEU A 429 -18.29 -23.01 -12.52
N LEU A 430 -17.42 -23.67 -13.28
CA LEU A 430 -16.91 -24.99 -12.98
C LEU A 430 -15.52 -24.89 -12.38
N ARG A 431 -15.40 -25.23 -11.11
CA ARG A 431 -14.14 -25.30 -10.37
C ARG A 431 -13.49 -26.65 -10.62
N VAL A 432 -12.32 -26.66 -11.26
CA VAL A 432 -11.61 -27.90 -11.60
C VAL A 432 -10.59 -28.21 -10.51
N TYR A 433 -10.66 -29.42 -9.97
CA TYR A 433 -9.76 -29.93 -8.94
C TYR A 433 -8.80 -30.95 -9.50
N SER A 434 -7.61 -31.02 -8.93
CA SER A 434 -6.60 -32.00 -9.32
C SER A 434 -6.93 -33.40 -8.81
N GLU A 435 -6.34 -34.41 -9.43
CA GLU A 435 -6.42 -35.82 -9.00
C GLU A 435 -5.95 -36.09 -7.56
N ARG A 436 -5.14 -35.16 -7.01
CA ARG A 436 -4.65 -35.26 -5.62
C ARG A 436 -5.72 -34.90 -4.59
N THR A 437 -6.81 -34.28 -5.00
CA THR A 437 -7.92 -33.95 -4.11
C THR A 437 -8.78 -35.18 -3.89
N LEU A 438 -8.66 -35.74 -2.69
CA LEU A 438 -9.46 -36.92 -2.30
C LEU A 438 -10.90 -36.50 -2.00
N LEU A 439 -11.82 -36.87 -2.88
CA LEU A 439 -13.26 -36.64 -2.73
C LEU A 439 -14.02 -37.95 -2.75
N PRO A 440 -14.29 -38.57 -1.59
CA PRO A 440 -15.08 -39.79 -1.52
C PRO A 440 -16.56 -39.47 -1.80
N LEU A 441 -17.13 -40.14 -2.80
CA LEU A 441 -18.54 -39.98 -3.22
C LEU A 441 -19.28 -41.33 -3.32
N ASP A 442 -18.56 -42.44 -3.25
CA ASP A 442 -19.13 -43.79 -3.28
C ASP A 442 -19.48 -44.22 -1.83
N PRO A 443 -20.73 -44.65 -1.58
CA PRO A 443 -21.15 -45.19 -0.28
C PRO A 443 -20.20 -46.22 0.32
N ALA A 444 -19.60 -47.07 -0.53
CA ALA A 444 -18.69 -48.13 -0.11
C ALA A 444 -17.39 -47.57 0.54
N GLN A 445 -17.01 -46.35 0.23
CA GLN A 445 -15.82 -45.68 0.83
C GLN A 445 -16.01 -45.33 2.31
N PHE A 446 -17.26 -45.21 2.77
CA PHE A 446 -17.62 -44.84 4.14
C PHE A 446 -17.91 -46.07 5.03
N VAL A 447 -17.94 -47.27 4.49
CA VAL A 447 -18.12 -48.51 5.29
C VAL A 447 -16.76 -49.11 5.63
N ARG A 448 -16.68 -49.80 6.74
CA ARG A 448 -15.44 -50.48 7.18
C ARG A 448 -15.20 -51.76 6.39
#